data_644fd515831d2489c1691c837688c7e2
#
_entry.id   644fd515831d2489c1691c837688c7e2
#
_cell.length_a   1.000
_cell.length_b   1.000
_cell.length_c   1.000
_cell.angle_alpha   90.00
_cell.angle_beta   90.00
_cell.angle_gamma   90.00
#
_symmetry.space_group_name_H-M   'P 1'
#
loop_
_entity.id
_entity.type
_entity.pdbx_description
1 polymer ?
#
loop_
_entity_poly.entity_id
_entity_poly.type
_entity_poly.pdbx_seq_one_letter_code
_entity_poly.pdbx_strand_id
1 'polypeptide(L)'
;MTWQYEPAPDLDQPLTERLRRFPREPDLTIYGLRSLAALLMRGWLQFYHRLEIVGRENLPAQGSYVIVANHTSHLDTLCLLSALPLRKLHRAFPAAAQDYFFVSVPRLAVAAVVVNALPFGRQKHIRQSLELCRQLLANSGNVLILFPEGTRTATGQMGEFKPGIGLLAAGAELPVVPCHLDGGFRAWPKGKWFPRPRKLRLRIGAPRNYSTLTPGREAAEQVCDDLQKAVAGLGQAQ
;
A
#
# COMPACT_ATOMS: atom_id res chain seq x y z
N MET A 1 27.80 -33.31 -9.29
CA MET A 1 26.87 -32.20 -9.65
C MET A 1 27.66 -30.91 -9.48
N THR A 2 28.06 -30.27 -10.55
CA THR A 2 28.68 -28.94 -10.54
C THR A 2 27.59 -27.91 -10.48
N TRP A 3 27.54 -27.16 -9.40
CA TRP A 3 26.63 -26.01 -9.27
C TRP A 3 27.07 -24.95 -10.28
N GLN A 4 26.21 -24.63 -11.25
CA GLN A 4 26.37 -23.44 -12.09
C GLN A 4 25.66 -22.30 -11.41
N TYR A 5 26.42 -21.38 -10.86
CA TYR A 5 25.92 -20.14 -10.29
C TYR A 5 25.92 -19.08 -11.38
N GLU A 6 24.74 -18.64 -11.80
CA GLU A 6 24.60 -17.44 -12.62
C GLU A 6 24.49 -16.24 -11.68
N PRO A 7 25.45 -15.29 -11.69
CA PRO A 7 25.34 -14.10 -10.89
C PRO A 7 24.10 -13.31 -11.30
N ALA A 8 23.39 -12.73 -10.32
CA ALA A 8 22.23 -11.90 -10.61
C ALA A 8 22.61 -10.74 -11.54
N PRO A 9 21.83 -10.46 -12.60
CA PRO A 9 22.21 -9.53 -13.67
C PRO A 9 22.33 -8.07 -13.22
N ASP A 10 22.03 -7.77 -11.97
CA ASP A 10 22.09 -6.43 -11.38
C ASP A 10 23.24 -6.25 -10.36
N LEU A 11 24.08 -7.29 -10.15
CA LEU A 11 25.19 -7.23 -9.18
C LEU A 11 26.19 -6.09 -9.46
N ASP A 12 26.43 -5.80 -10.74
CA ASP A 12 27.37 -4.75 -11.16
C ASP A 12 26.73 -3.34 -11.25
N GLN A 13 25.42 -3.22 -10.88
CA GLN A 13 24.72 -1.95 -10.99
C GLN A 13 24.75 -1.18 -9.67
N PRO A 14 24.86 0.18 -9.73
CA PRO A 14 24.77 1.01 -8.55
C PRO A 14 23.48 0.73 -7.77
N LEU A 15 23.57 0.72 -6.43
CA LEU A 15 22.42 0.44 -5.55
C LEU A 15 21.21 1.35 -5.90
N THR A 16 21.45 2.60 -6.29
CA THR A 16 20.41 3.55 -6.69
C THR A 16 19.62 3.10 -7.92
N GLU A 17 20.27 2.45 -8.89
CA GLU A 17 19.58 1.88 -10.06
C GLU A 17 18.80 0.62 -9.71
N ARG A 18 19.40 -0.26 -8.90
CA ARG A 18 18.72 -1.46 -8.38
C ARG A 18 17.44 -1.10 -7.61
N LEU A 19 17.48 -0.06 -6.78
CA LEU A 19 16.32 0.42 -6.02
C LEU A 19 15.24 1.10 -6.88
N ARG A 20 15.59 1.64 -8.05
CA ARG A 20 14.62 2.23 -9.01
C ARG A 20 13.85 1.20 -9.81
N ARG A 21 14.45 0.03 -10.05
CA ARG A 21 13.80 -1.04 -10.82
C ARG A 21 12.65 -1.67 -10.05
N PHE A 22 11.68 -2.16 -10.78
CA PHE A 22 10.60 -2.96 -10.26
C PHE A 22 10.23 -4.05 -11.30
N PRO A 23 10.03 -5.33 -10.91
CA PRO A 23 10.18 -5.88 -9.56
C PRO A 23 11.63 -5.85 -9.07
N ARG A 24 11.80 -5.75 -7.74
CA ARG A 24 13.11 -5.79 -7.09
C ARG A 24 13.50 -7.21 -6.77
N GLU A 25 14.76 -7.54 -7.01
CA GLU A 25 15.28 -8.85 -6.62
C GLU A 25 15.34 -9.03 -5.11
N PRO A 26 15.16 -10.26 -4.60
CA PRO A 26 15.30 -10.55 -3.19
C PRO A 26 16.73 -10.24 -2.71
N ASP A 27 16.84 -9.45 -1.65
CA ASP A 27 18.12 -9.08 -1.02
C ASP A 27 17.96 -9.19 0.50
N LEU A 28 18.75 -10.09 1.12
CA LEU A 28 18.68 -10.36 2.55
C LEU A 28 19.04 -9.14 3.40
N THR A 29 19.95 -8.30 2.94
CA THR A 29 20.32 -7.06 3.63
C THR A 29 19.15 -6.08 3.65
N ILE A 30 18.51 -5.90 2.49
CA ILE A 30 17.31 -5.05 2.38
C ILE A 30 16.17 -5.62 3.24
N TYR A 31 16.02 -6.94 3.29
CA TYR A 31 15.01 -7.59 4.14
C TYR A 31 15.28 -7.35 5.63
N GLY A 32 16.53 -7.49 6.05
CA GLY A 32 16.94 -7.20 7.42
C GLY A 32 16.70 -5.75 7.81
N LEU A 33 17.14 -4.80 6.97
CA LEU A 33 16.93 -3.36 7.17
C LEU A 33 15.44 -3.00 7.21
N ARG A 34 14.63 -3.55 6.31
CA ARG A 34 13.18 -3.33 6.29
C ARG A 34 12.51 -3.86 7.57
N SER A 35 12.89 -5.04 8.02
CA SER A 35 12.34 -5.63 9.23
C SER A 35 12.69 -4.81 10.47
N LEU A 36 13.94 -4.36 10.57
CA LEU A 36 14.40 -3.48 11.66
C LEU A 36 13.65 -2.13 11.62
N ALA A 37 13.59 -1.49 10.45
CA ALA A 37 12.85 -0.25 10.27
C ALA A 37 11.37 -0.40 10.64
N ALA A 38 10.75 -1.53 10.27
CA ALA A 38 9.36 -1.80 10.62
C ALA A 38 9.15 -1.99 12.13
N LEU A 39 10.08 -2.63 12.84
CA LEU A 39 10.01 -2.78 14.29
C LEU A 39 10.13 -1.43 15.00
N LEU A 40 11.11 -0.61 14.61
CA LEU A 40 11.28 0.75 15.15
C LEU A 40 10.05 1.63 14.88
N MET A 41 9.53 1.57 13.65
CA MET A 41 8.34 2.30 13.26
C MET A 41 7.10 1.86 14.04
N ARG A 42 6.91 0.55 14.27
CA ARG A 42 5.80 0.04 15.10
C ARG A 42 5.89 0.56 16.53
N GLY A 43 7.07 0.52 17.13
CA GLY A 43 7.32 1.10 18.45
C GLY A 43 6.95 2.58 18.46
N TRP A 44 7.44 3.35 17.50
CA TRP A 44 7.13 4.77 17.39
C TRP A 44 5.63 5.04 17.21
N LEU A 45 4.94 4.33 16.31
CA LEU A 45 3.49 4.45 16.12
C LEU A 45 2.72 4.09 17.41
N GLN A 46 3.17 3.05 18.12
CA GLN A 46 2.53 2.61 19.36
C GLN A 46 2.71 3.61 20.50
N PHE A 47 3.93 4.08 20.73
CA PHE A 47 4.22 4.95 21.89
C PHE A 47 3.91 6.42 21.61
N TYR A 48 4.29 6.94 20.45
CA TYR A 48 4.12 8.35 20.13
C TYR A 48 2.71 8.67 19.63
N HIS A 49 2.14 7.80 18.81
CA HIS A 49 0.80 7.99 18.24
C HIS A 49 -0.30 7.14 18.90
N ARG A 50 0.06 6.23 19.79
CA ARG A 50 -0.90 5.33 20.45
C ARG A 50 -1.80 4.64 19.41
N LEU A 51 -1.16 4.06 18.37
CA LEU A 51 -1.86 3.41 17.27
C LEU A 51 -2.70 2.24 17.78
N GLU A 52 -3.98 2.30 17.49
CA GLU A 52 -4.94 1.23 17.74
C GLU A 52 -5.30 0.57 16.40
N ILE A 53 -5.27 -0.75 16.35
CA ILE A 53 -5.62 -1.54 15.15
C ILE A 53 -6.76 -2.47 15.51
N VAL A 54 -7.89 -2.33 14.81
CA VAL A 54 -9.11 -3.12 14.99
C VAL A 54 -9.41 -3.88 13.70
N GLY A 55 -9.82 -5.15 13.80
CA GLY A 55 -10.20 -5.97 12.66
C GLY A 55 -9.00 -6.62 11.94
N ARG A 56 -7.85 -6.79 12.63
CA ARG A 56 -6.66 -7.42 12.02
C ARG A 56 -6.93 -8.85 11.52
N GLU A 57 -7.86 -9.54 12.14
CA GLU A 57 -8.36 -10.87 11.75
C GLU A 57 -9.00 -10.91 10.36
N ASN A 58 -9.45 -9.77 9.85
CA ASN A 58 -10.01 -9.64 8.49
C ASN A 58 -8.94 -9.66 7.39
N LEU A 59 -7.66 -9.58 7.74
CA LEU A 59 -6.60 -9.68 6.74
C LEU A 59 -6.44 -11.13 6.26
N PRO A 60 -6.51 -11.40 4.94
CA PRO A 60 -6.35 -12.74 4.41
C PRO A 60 -5.00 -13.36 4.81
N ALA A 61 -5.06 -14.56 5.39
CA ALA A 61 -3.87 -15.28 5.82
C ALA A 61 -3.02 -15.77 4.64
N GLN A 62 -3.69 -16.18 3.55
CA GLN A 62 -3.10 -16.75 2.35
C GLN A 62 -3.57 -15.98 1.09
N GLY A 63 -2.89 -16.24 -0.03
CA GLY A 63 -3.20 -15.59 -1.31
C GLY A 63 -2.79 -14.13 -1.38
N SER A 64 -2.97 -13.57 -2.57
CA SER A 64 -2.79 -12.12 -2.82
C SER A 64 -4.08 -11.38 -2.54
N TYR A 65 -3.98 -10.14 -2.12
CA TYR A 65 -5.13 -9.26 -1.87
C TYR A 65 -4.76 -7.78 -1.99
N VAL A 66 -5.77 -6.95 -2.09
CA VAL A 66 -5.61 -5.49 -2.12
C VAL A 66 -6.13 -4.90 -0.81
N ILE A 67 -5.38 -3.98 -0.22
CA ILE A 67 -5.86 -3.10 0.85
C ILE A 67 -6.23 -1.76 0.23
N VAL A 68 -7.43 -1.29 0.52
CA VAL A 68 -7.93 0.01 0.08
C VAL A 68 -8.23 0.88 1.29
N ALA A 69 -7.69 2.09 1.32
CA ALA A 69 -7.87 2.99 2.46
C ALA A 69 -8.06 4.45 2.02
N ASN A 70 -8.62 5.28 2.93
CA ASN A 70 -8.60 6.73 2.82
C ASN A 70 -7.16 7.27 2.98
N HIS A 71 -6.88 8.43 2.38
CA HIS A 71 -5.53 9.01 2.36
C HIS A 71 -5.49 10.43 2.93
N THR A 72 -5.08 10.55 4.17
CA THR A 72 -5.09 11.82 4.92
C THR A 72 -3.70 12.29 5.34
N SER A 73 -2.73 11.34 5.42
CA SER A 73 -1.44 11.60 6.05
C SER A 73 -0.31 10.78 5.42
N HIS A 74 0.92 11.18 5.67
CA HIS A 74 2.10 10.33 5.42
C HIS A 74 2.11 9.07 6.31
N LEU A 75 1.42 9.10 7.46
CA LEU A 75 1.35 8.00 8.41
C LEU A 75 0.48 6.83 7.93
N ASP A 76 -0.40 7.08 6.97
CA ASP A 76 -1.40 6.08 6.55
C ASP A 76 -0.75 4.79 6.05
N THR A 77 0.22 4.90 5.17
CA THR A 77 0.98 3.75 4.67
C THR A 77 1.71 3.02 5.80
N LEU A 78 2.30 3.75 6.74
CA LEU A 78 3.03 3.17 7.86
C LEU A 78 2.10 2.42 8.82
N CYS A 79 0.90 2.95 9.07
CA CYS A 79 -0.13 2.28 9.87
C CYS A 79 -0.59 0.97 9.21
N LEU A 80 -0.86 0.99 7.90
CA LEU A 80 -1.27 -0.21 7.16
C LEU A 80 -0.16 -1.27 7.17
N LEU A 81 1.09 -0.89 6.92
CA LEU A 81 2.24 -1.81 7.00
C LEU A 81 2.43 -2.37 8.42
N SER A 82 2.15 -1.59 9.46
CA SER A 82 2.27 -2.06 10.85
C SER A 82 1.22 -3.11 11.22
N ALA A 83 0.08 -3.15 10.52
CA ALA A 83 -0.94 -4.18 10.70
C ALA A 83 -0.54 -5.55 10.13
N LEU A 84 0.36 -5.59 9.15
CA LEU A 84 0.80 -6.82 8.50
C LEU A 84 1.83 -7.57 9.35
N PRO A 85 1.89 -8.91 9.32
CA PRO A 85 3.00 -9.67 9.90
C PRO A 85 4.34 -9.28 9.25
N LEU A 86 5.45 -9.30 10.01
CA LEU A 86 6.78 -8.95 9.50
C LEU A 86 7.15 -9.73 8.23
N ARG A 87 6.83 -11.04 8.20
CA ARG A 87 7.06 -11.91 7.04
C ARG A 87 6.32 -11.45 5.76
N LYS A 88 5.22 -10.72 5.89
CA LYS A 88 4.46 -10.18 4.74
C LYS A 88 4.96 -8.81 4.24
N LEU A 89 5.82 -8.12 4.99
CA LEU A 89 6.30 -6.79 4.61
C LEU A 89 7.12 -6.78 3.31
N HIS A 90 7.81 -7.88 3.02
CA HIS A 90 8.57 -8.01 1.77
C HIS A 90 7.69 -8.24 0.54
N ARG A 91 6.44 -8.64 0.79
CA ARG A 91 5.40 -8.87 -0.22
C ARG A 91 4.28 -7.84 -0.16
N ALA A 92 4.45 -6.77 0.61
CA ALA A 92 3.53 -5.65 0.70
C ALA A 92 4.05 -4.48 -0.14
N PHE A 93 3.22 -3.99 -1.05
CA PHE A 93 3.59 -3.03 -2.08
C PHE A 93 2.60 -1.86 -2.07
N PRO A 94 2.85 -0.81 -1.29
CA PRO A 94 2.08 0.42 -1.40
C PRO A 94 2.31 1.09 -2.76
N ALA A 95 1.23 1.41 -3.47
CA ALA A 95 1.31 2.19 -4.70
C ALA A 95 1.71 3.63 -4.39
N ALA A 96 2.89 4.01 -4.82
CA ALA A 96 3.44 5.34 -4.57
C ALA A 96 3.60 6.11 -5.88
N ALA A 97 3.29 7.40 -5.83
CA ALA A 97 3.43 8.28 -6.98
C ALA A 97 4.88 8.33 -7.47
N GLN A 98 5.10 7.92 -8.70
CA GLN A 98 6.41 7.86 -9.31
C GLN A 98 7.09 9.24 -9.37
N ASP A 99 6.33 10.28 -9.64
CA ASP A 99 6.71 11.67 -9.73
C ASP A 99 7.13 12.31 -8.39
N TYR A 100 6.82 11.66 -7.26
CA TYR A 100 7.14 12.20 -5.94
C TYR A 100 8.24 11.41 -5.21
N PHE A 101 8.17 10.08 -5.19
CA PHE A 101 9.07 9.27 -4.38
C PHE A 101 10.37 8.88 -5.09
N PHE A 102 10.37 8.85 -6.43
CA PHE A 102 11.50 8.36 -7.22
C PHE A 102 12.39 9.48 -7.78
N VAL A 103 12.24 10.72 -7.28
CA VAL A 103 12.95 11.90 -7.78
C VAL A 103 14.28 12.14 -7.07
N SER A 104 14.41 11.80 -5.78
CA SER A 104 15.64 12.01 -5.00
C SER A 104 16.10 10.74 -4.30
N VAL A 105 17.41 10.59 -4.11
CA VAL A 105 18.02 9.40 -3.50
C VAL A 105 17.47 9.11 -2.09
N PRO A 106 17.32 10.07 -1.16
CA PRO A 106 16.78 9.80 0.16
C PRO A 106 15.31 9.31 0.11
N ARG A 107 14.48 9.93 -0.76
CA ARG A 107 13.08 9.50 -0.94
C ARG A 107 12.99 8.13 -1.57
N LEU A 108 13.86 7.86 -2.56
CA LEU A 108 13.96 6.54 -3.18
C LEU A 108 14.35 5.47 -2.16
N ALA A 109 15.33 5.74 -1.29
CA ALA A 109 15.74 4.80 -0.25
C ALA A 109 14.59 4.48 0.71
N VAL A 110 13.87 5.49 1.19
CA VAL A 110 12.69 5.29 2.03
C VAL A 110 11.60 4.51 1.29
N ALA A 111 11.29 4.89 0.06
CA ALA A 111 10.26 4.24 -0.74
C ALA A 111 10.59 2.77 -1.03
N ALA A 112 11.83 2.47 -1.39
CA ALA A 112 12.24 1.13 -1.80
C ALA A 112 12.59 0.23 -0.61
N VAL A 113 13.37 0.73 0.35
CA VAL A 113 13.88 -0.07 1.47
C VAL A 113 12.84 -0.19 2.59
N VAL A 114 12.31 0.93 3.06
CA VAL A 114 11.40 0.94 4.21
C VAL A 114 10.00 0.51 3.81
N VAL A 115 9.45 1.13 2.77
CA VAL A 115 8.03 1.01 2.38
C VAL A 115 7.80 -0.07 1.32
N ASN A 116 8.83 -0.47 0.57
CA ASN A 116 8.71 -1.38 -0.59
C ASN A 116 7.73 -0.86 -1.66
N ALA A 117 7.74 0.44 -1.90
CA ALA A 117 6.76 1.11 -2.75
C ALA A 117 6.80 0.63 -4.21
N LEU A 118 5.61 0.42 -4.77
CA LEU A 118 5.38 0.20 -6.19
C LEU A 118 5.31 1.54 -6.91
N PRO A 119 6.14 1.81 -7.94
CA PRO A 119 6.01 3.02 -8.73
C PRO A 119 4.69 3.03 -9.50
N PHE A 120 3.84 4.01 -9.24
CA PHE A 120 2.52 4.13 -9.85
C PHE A 120 2.38 5.45 -10.63
N GLY A 121 2.15 5.35 -11.93
CA GLY A 121 1.89 6.49 -12.82
C GLY A 121 0.44 6.94 -12.73
N ARG A 122 0.21 8.21 -12.36
CA ARG A 122 -1.14 8.73 -12.03
C ARG A 122 -1.97 9.17 -13.23
N GLN A 123 -1.37 9.64 -14.31
CA GLN A 123 -2.09 10.25 -15.43
C GLN A 123 -1.77 9.60 -16.77
N LYS A 124 -0.53 9.70 -17.24
CA LYS A 124 -0.14 9.24 -18.58
C LYS A 124 0.03 7.72 -18.71
N HIS A 125 0.25 7.01 -17.60
CA HIS A 125 0.62 5.58 -17.57
C HIS A 125 -0.31 4.71 -16.71
N ILE A 126 -1.58 5.11 -16.54
CA ILE A 126 -2.50 4.39 -15.66
C ILE A 126 -2.73 2.95 -16.11
N ARG A 127 -2.88 2.71 -17.42
CA ARG A 127 -3.06 1.34 -17.97
C ARG A 127 -1.85 0.47 -17.67
N GLN A 128 -0.65 1.01 -17.89
CA GLN A 128 0.60 0.31 -17.62
C GLN A 128 0.77 0.02 -16.12
N SER A 129 0.40 0.97 -15.26
CA SER A 129 0.42 0.78 -13.81
C SER A 129 -0.58 -0.27 -13.33
N LEU A 130 -1.79 -0.32 -13.91
CA LEU A 130 -2.78 -1.35 -13.59
C LEU A 130 -2.32 -2.73 -14.05
N GLU A 131 -1.68 -2.83 -15.21
CA GLU A 131 -1.10 -4.09 -15.69
C GLU A 131 0.01 -4.58 -14.76
N LEU A 132 0.89 -3.69 -14.32
CA LEU A 132 1.91 -4.01 -13.31
C LEU A 132 1.27 -4.49 -11.98
N CYS A 133 0.16 -3.89 -11.56
CA CYS A 133 -0.59 -4.34 -10.38
C CYS A 133 -1.16 -5.75 -10.59
N ARG A 134 -1.71 -6.08 -11.77
CA ARG A 134 -2.21 -7.42 -12.07
C ARG A 134 -1.09 -8.47 -12.03
N GLN A 135 0.03 -8.18 -12.67
CA GLN A 135 1.22 -9.06 -12.66
C GLN A 135 1.75 -9.27 -11.24
N LEU A 136 1.80 -8.22 -10.43
CA LEU A 136 2.17 -8.30 -9.02
C LEU A 136 1.24 -9.24 -8.24
N LEU A 137 -0.06 -9.09 -8.42
CA LEU A 137 -1.09 -9.84 -7.69
C LEU A 137 -1.22 -11.30 -8.18
N ALA A 138 -0.80 -11.60 -9.41
CA ALA A 138 -0.71 -12.97 -9.92
C ALA A 138 0.31 -13.81 -9.15
N ASN A 139 1.33 -13.20 -8.56
CA ASN A 139 2.26 -13.88 -7.65
C ASN A 139 1.62 -14.05 -6.28
N SER A 140 1.28 -15.28 -5.92
CA SER A 140 0.57 -15.60 -4.69
C SER A 140 1.23 -15.05 -3.42
N GLY A 141 0.44 -14.46 -2.54
CA GLY A 141 0.86 -13.92 -1.24
C GLY A 141 1.29 -12.45 -1.27
N ASN A 142 1.20 -11.78 -2.42
CA ASN A 142 1.49 -10.36 -2.52
C ASN A 142 0.31 -9.49 -2.02
N VAL A 143 0.63 -8.38 -1.39
CA VAL A 143 -0.34 -7.43 -0.85
C VAL A 143 -0.13 -6.09 -1.53
N LEU A 144 -1.12 -5.62 -2.27
CA LEU A 144 -1.13 -4.30 -2.87
C LEU A 144 -1.87 -3.33 -1.94
N ILE A 145 -1.27 -2.18 -1.64
CA ILE A 145 -1.93 -1.13 -0.84
C ILE A 145 -2.22 0.05 -1.75
N LEU A 146 -3.51 0.39 -1.86
CA LEU A 146 -3.98 1.48 -2.70
C LEU A 146 -4.73 2.54 -1.88
N PHE A 147 -4.52 3.79 -2.28
CA PHE A 147 -5.32 4.92 -1.87
C PHE A 147 -6.08 5.44 -3.09
N PRO A 148 -7.35 5.02 -3.30
CA PRO A 148 -8.06 5.29 -4.55
C PRO A 148 -8.34 6.77 -4.83
N GLU A 149 -8.27 7.63 -3.81
CA GLU A 149 -8.32 9.09 -3.96
C GLU A 149 -7.17 9.62 -4.85
N GLY A 150 -6.07 8.87 -4.95
CA GLY A 150 -4.90 9.19 -5.77
C GLY A 150 -4.03 10.33 -5.22
N THR A 151 -4.47 11.02 -4.19
CA THR A 151 -3.70 12.06 -3.47
C THR A 151 -4.19 12.18 -2.04
N ARG A 152 -3.35 12.70 -1.15
CA ARG A 152 -3.78 13.02 0.22
C ARG A 152 -4.76 14.18 0.22
N THR A 153 -5.80 14.07 1.05
CA THR A 153 -6.78 15.15 1.23
C THR A 153 -6.12 16.42 1.79
N ALA A 154 -6.62 17.56 1.39
CA ALA A 154 -6.24 18.86 1.93
C ALA A 154 -7.13 19.31 3.12
N THR A 155 -8.33 18.72 3.23
CA THR A 155 -9.36 19.11 4.22
C THR A 155 -9.50 18.13 5.38
N GLY A 156 -8.94 16.95 5.27
CA GLY A 156 -9.14 15.84 6.21
C GLY A 156 -10.37 14.97 5.88
N GLN A 157 -11.19 15.37 4.92
CA GLN A 157 -12.30 14.56 4.43
C GLN A 157 -11.84 13.61 3.34
N MET A 158 -12.42 12.42 3.30
CA MET A 158 -12.15 11.43 2.25
C MET A 158 -12.70 11.93 0.92
N GLY A 159 -11.86 11.88 -0.12
CA GLY A 159 -12.23 12.23 -1.48
C GLY A 159 -12.90 11.08 -2.23
N GLU A 160 -13.34 11.36 -3.46
CA GLU A 160 -13.92 10.35 -4.35
C GLU A 160 -12.87 9.31 -4.77
N PHE A 161 -13.31 8.06 -4.86
CA PHE A 161 -12.48 6.96 -5.34
C PHE A 161 -12.41 6.96 -6.86
N LYS A 162 -11.19 6.93 -7.38
CA LYS A 162 -10.92 6.86 -8.82
C LYS A 162 -11.14 5.45 -9.36
N PRO A 163 -11.53 5.30 -10.64
CA PRO A 163 -11.91 4.03 -11.24
C PRO A 163 -10.83 2.93 -11.24
N GLY A 164 -9.58 3.28 -10.95
CA GLY A 164 -8.45 2.34 -11.03
C GLY A 164 -8.62 1.08 -10.20
N ILE A 165 -9.14 1.18 -8.98
CA ILE A 165 -9.40 0.00 -8.14
C ILE A 165 -10.54 -0.85 -8.69
N GLY A 166 -11.59 -0.21 -9.21
CA GLY A 166 -12.70 -0.91 -9.86
C GLY A 166 -12.25 -1.69 -11.09
N LEU A 167 -11.42 -1.08 -11.95
CA LEU A 167 -10.84 -1.74 -13.12
C LEU A 167 -9.89 -2.90 -12.76
N LEU A 168 -9.32 -2.89 -11.57
CA LEU A 168 -8.45 -3.95 -11.07
C LEU A 168 -9.26 -5.13 -10.48
N ALA A 169 -10.34 -4.84 -9.76
CA ALA A 169 -11.06 -5.80 -8.94
C ALA A 169 -12.32 -6.39 -9.60
N ALA A 170 -12.98 -5.66 -10.54
CA ALA A 170 -14.17 -6.17 -11.20
C ALA A 170 -13.87 -7.43 -12.01
N GLY A 171 -14.61 -8.51 -11.75
CA GLY A 171 -14.46 -9.82 -12.39
C GLY A 171 -13.24 -10.62 -11.95
N ALA A 172 -12.46 -10.14 -10.97
CA ALA A 172 -11.28 -10.84 -10.49
C ALA A 172 -11.56 -11.59 -9.18
N GLU A 173 -11.01 -12.80 -9.03
CA GLU A 173 -10.98 -13.54 -7.75
C GLU A 173 -9.93 -12.94 -6.82
N LEU A 174 -10.11 -11.68 -6.48
CA LEU A 174 -9.14 -10.89 -5.74
C LEU A 174 -9.82 -10.28 -4.51
N PRO A 175 -9.48 -10.72 -3.29
CA PRO A 175 -10.00 -10.10 -2.09
C PRO A 175 -9.55 -8.63 -1.97
N VAL A 176 -10.49 -7.73 -1.74
CA VAL A 176 -10.23 -6.32 -1.48
C VAL A 176 -10.65 -5.99 -0.05
N VAL A 177 -9.69 -5.55 0.77
CA VAL A 177 -9.89 -5.26 2.19
C VAL A 177 -10.03 -3.76 2.39
N PRO A 178 -11.25 -3.25 2.71
CA PRO A 178 -11.45 -1.85 3.02
C PRO A 178 -10.87 -1.52 4.39
N CYS A 179 -10.15 -0.42 4.49
CA CYS A 179 -9.55 0.07 5.72
C CYS A 179 -9.86 1.56 5.91
N HIS A 180 -10.02 1.99 7.15
CA HIS A 180 -10.17 3.40 7.48
C HIS A 180 -9.14 3.83 8.52
N LEU A 181 -8.46 4.94 8.25
CA LEU A 181 -7.52 5.57 9.17
C LEU A 181 -8.09 6.87 9.71
N ASP A 182 -8.21 6.94 11.03
CA ASP A 182 -8.57 8.16 11.76
C ASP A 182 -7.36 8.77 12.47
N GLY A 183 -7.40 10.08 12.70
CA GLY A 183 -6.35 10.84 13.40
C GLY A 183 -5.17 11.27 12.51
N GLY A 184 -4.98 10.66 11.35
CA GLY A 184 -3.84 10.91 10.46
C GLY A 184 -3.71 12.36 10.02
N PHE A 185 -4.80 12.99 9.60
CA PHE A 185 -4.83 14.39 9.20
C PHE A 185 -4.40 15.34 10.34
N ARG A 186 -4.88 15.10 11.56
CA ARG A 186 -4.51 15.89 12.74
C ARG A 186 -3.08 15.65 13.20
N ALA A 187 -2.56 14.44 12.93
CA ALA A 187 -1.20 14.06 13.29
C ALA A 187 -0.15 14.61 12.32
N TRP A 188 -0.33 14.40 11.02
CA TRP A 188 0.65 14.83 10.01
C TRP A 188 0.00 15.11 8.65
N PRO A 189 -0.68 16.27 8.49
CA PRO A 189 -1.29 16.64 7.22
C PRO A 189 -0.26 16.96 6.14
N LYS A 190 -0.71 16.96 4.89
CA LYS A 190 0.10 17.37 3.74
C LYS A 190 0.72 18.76 3.96
N GLY A 191 2.03 18.91 3.68
CA GLY A 191 2.73 20.18 3.80
C GLY A 191 3.31 20.50 5.18
N LYS A 192 3.10 19.65 6.19
CA LYS A 192 3.77 19.81 7.48
C LYS A 192 5.07 18.97 7.53
N TRP A 193 6.09 19.53 8.20
CA TRP A 193 7.43 18.90 8.29
C TRP A 193 7.50 17.81 9.35
N PHE A 194 6.80 17.99 10.47
CA PHE A 194 6.88 17.08 11.60
C PHE A 194 5.50 16.59 12.04
N PRO A 195 5.39 15.30 12.42
CA PRO A 195 4.17 14.75 13.01
C PRO A 195 3.96 15.27 14.43
N ARG A 196 2.68 15.44 14.82
CA ARG A 196 2.27 15.77 16.18
C ARG A 196 1.76 14.53 16.90
N PRO A 197 1.97 14.37 18.20
CA PRO A 197 1.48 13.23 18.96
C PRO A 197 -0.06 13.27 19.00
N ARG A 198 -0.69 12.43 18.20
CA ARG A 198 -2.14 12.23 18.13
C ARG A 198 -2.44 10.75 18.09
N LYS A 199 -3.54 10.35 18.75
CA LYS A 199 -4.02 8.98 18.66
C LYS A 199 -4.40 8.67 17.20
N LEU A 200 -3.91 7.53 16.70
CA LEU A 200 -4.28 6.99 15.40
C LEU A 200 -5.12 5.74 15.61
N ARG A 201 -6.12 5.55 14.77
CA ARG A 201 -6.92 4.33 14.77
C ARG A 201 -7.03 3.80 13.34
N LEU A 202 -6.61 2.57 13.15
CA LEU A 202 -6.79 1.80 11.92
C LEU A 202 -7.91 0.79 12.12
N ARG A 203 -8.98 0.87 11.33
CA ARG A 203 -10.04 -0.12 11.28
C ARG A 203 -9.95 -0.88 9.96
N ILE A 204 -9.98 -2.20 10.06
CA ILE A 204 -9.85 -3.12 8.92
C ILE A 204 -11.20 -3.84 8.79
N GLY A 205 -11.88 -3.62 7.68
CA GLY A 205 -13.17 -4.23 7.37
C GLY A 205 -13.05 -5.64 6.79
N ALA A 206 -14.18 -6.33 6.69
CA ALA A 206 -14.24 -7.63 6.05
C ALA A 206 -13.83 -7.56 4.57
N PRO A 207 -13.11 -8.57 4.05
CA PRO A 207 -12.74 -8.62 2.64
C PRO A 207 -13.99 -8.66 1.75
N ARG A 208 -13.91 -7.98 0.61
CA ARG A 208 -14.92 -7.97 -0.45
C ARG A 208 -14.39 -8.69 -1.67
N ASN A 209 -15.28 -9.35 -2.41
CA ASN A 209 -14.96 -10.03 -3.65
C ASN A 209 -15.92 -9.57 -4.75
N TYR A 210 -15.40 -9.36 -5.94
CA TYR A 210 -16.16 -8.85 -7.08
C TYR A 210 -16.03 -9.75 -8.31
N SER A 211 -15.68 -11.03 -8.12
CA SER A 211 -15.48 -12.01 -9.19
C SER A 211 -16.73 -12.28 -10.04
N THR A 212 -17.93 -12.06 -9.48
CA THR A 212 -19.20 -12.25 -10.18
C THR A 212 -19.58 -11.12 -11.11
N LEU A 213 -18.89 -9.97 -11.03
CA LEU A 213 -19.17 -8.83 -11.90
C LEU A 213 -18.51 -9.02 -13.28
N THR A 214 -19.23 -8.74 -14.34
CA THR A 214 -18.66 -8.71 -15.69
C THR A 214 -17.75 -7.50 -15.83
N PRO A 215 -16.44 -7.69 -16.18
CA PRO A 215 -15.52 -6.57 -16.31
C PRO A 215 -16.02 -5.50 -17.30
N GLY A 216 -16.02 -4.24 -16.85
CA GLY A 216 -16.49 -3.12 -17.63
C GLY A 216 -16.49 -1.82 -16.83
N ARG A 217 -16.88 -0.73 -17.48
CA ARG A 217 -16.89 0.60 -16.84
C ARG A 217 -17.92 0.64 -15.71
N GLU A 218 -19.11 0.15 -15.93
CA GLU A 218 -20.19 0.14 -14.96
C GLU A 218 -19.82 -0.68 -13.71
N ALA A 219 -19.27 -1.89 -13.92
CA ALA A 219 -18.77 -2.71 -12.82
C ALA A 219 -17.64 -2.02 -12.04
N ALA A 220 -16.74 -1.32 -12.72
CA ALA A 220 -15.68 -0.56 -12.07
C ALA A 220 -16.22 0.59 -11.20
N GLU A 221 -17.23 1.31 -11.68
CA GLU A 221 -17.92 2.36 -10.93
C GLU A 221 -18.65 1.75 -9.70
N GLN A 222 -19.37 0.65 -9.89
CA GLN A 222 -20.03 -0.09 -8.79
C GLN A 222 -19.05 -0.53 -7.70
N VAL A 223 -17.90 -1.07 -8.08
CA VAL A 223 -16.83 -1.48 -7.12
C VAL A 223 -16.29 -0.27 -6.36
N CYS A 224 -16.06 0.85 -7.04
CA CYS A 224 -15.58 2.07 -6.39
C CYS A 224 -16.57 2.61 -5.37
N ASP A 225 -17.85 2.67 -5.72
CA ASP A 225 -18.92 3.14 -4.84
C ASP A 225 -19.07 2.25 -3.61
N ASP A 226 -19.06 0.93 -3.81
CA ASP A 226 -19.15 -0.03 -2.71
C ASP A 226 -17.95 0.08 -1.76
N LEU A 227 -16.73 0.15 -2.29
CA LEU A 227 -15.52 0.31 -1.48
C LEU A 227 -15.48 1.66 -0.76
N GLN A 228 -15.91 2.74 -1.41
CA GLN A 228 -15.96 4.06 -0.80
C GLN A 228 -16.95 4.07 0.38
N LYS A 229 -18.15 3.49 0.22
CA LYS A 229 -19.12 3.33 1.29
C LYS A 229 -18.59 2.45 2.42
N ALA A 230 -17.90 1.36 2.08
CA ALA A 230 -17.29 0.48 3.08
C ALA A 230 -16.23 1.19 3.92
N VAL A 231 -15.31 1.93 3.27
CA VAL A 231 -14.28 2.70 3.96
C VAL A 231 -14.90 3.81 4.82
N ALA A 232 -15.89 4.54 4.30
CA ALA A 232 -16.61 5.57 5.04
C ALA A 232 -17.34 5.01 6.27
N GLY A 233 -18.03 3.88 6.11
CA GLY A 233 -18.75 3.20 7.20
C GLY A 233 -17.83 2.79 8.35
N LEU A 234 -16.61 2.31 8.05
CA LEU A 234 -15.59 2.03 9.08
C LEU A 234 -15.18 3.29 9.87
N GLY A 235 -15.24 4.47 9.27
CA GLY A 235 -14.96 5.73 9.94
C GLY A 235 -16.04 6.13 10.95
N GLN A 236 -17.28 5.72 10.74
CA GLN A 236 -18.44 6.04 11.59
C GLN A 236 -18.63 5.04 12.73
N ALA A 237 -18.05 3.84 12.65
CA ALA A 237 -18.12 2.86 13.73
C ALA A 237 -17.38 3.38 14.98
N GLN A 238 -18.10 3.50 16.11
CA GLN A 238 -17.58 3.96 17.40
C GLN A 238 -16.68 2.91 18.06
#